data_22053728ba8fd38a8ccd9c9a9ff19d1d
#
_entry.id   22053728ba8fd38a8ccd9c9a9ff19d1d
#
_cell.length_a   1.000
_cell.length_b   1.000
_cell.length_c   1.000
_cell.angle_alpha   90.00
_cell.angle_beta   90.00
_cell.angle_gamma   90.00
#
_symmetry.space_group_name_H-M   'P 1'
#
loop_
_entity.id
_entity.type
_entity.pdbx_description
1 polymer ?
#
loop_
_entity_poly.entity_id
_entity_poly.type
_entity_poly.pdbx_seq_one_letter_code
_entity_poly.pdbx_strand_id
1 'polypeptide(L)'
;LPGEKSVAEETHDLAKMITEGKVKRQRLLFDHREADADIDLTDEAQVRAGIVEAYGPFAKVMDLDRILSEFYDPRNDPQDSRRYYFNQPTSSKDSWVSAPEWAATYAIKEVAKGEEITLGFDGSRKRNRGLTDATALIGCRVSDGHLFEIKVWEQPEGPAGQDWEVPITDVDNQVRQAFEDYKVIGMFADPAKWESYIAQWEADFGKKLKVKSSVNHPIEWWMSGTRSYLVVRALEQFQNSVIDKELTHNGAALSRHVLNSRRRIGRSGITISKEHPESPNKIDAAIAAVLAFQARLQALSKGEATKTTFVPRRLR
;
A
#
# COMPACT_ATOMS: atom_id res chain seq x y z
N LEU A 1 -15.54 5.95 1.61
CA LEU A 1 -14.22 6.15 0.97
C LEU A 1 -13.83 4.90 0.20
N PRO A 2 -13.04 4.99 -0.88
CA PRO A 2 -12.60 3.82 -1.63
C PRO A 2 -11.90 2.80 -0.73
N GLY A 3 -12.34 1.54 -0.79
CA GLY A 3 -11.82 0.45 0.03
C GLY A 3 -12.44 0.30 1.43
N GLU A 4 -13.38 1.17 1.82
CA GLU A 4 -14.06 1.08 3.12
C GLU A 4 -15.28 0.15 3.11
N LYS A 5 -15.60 -0.46 1.97
CA LYS A 5 -16.81 -1.27 1.76
C LYS A 5 -18.08 -0.55 2.24
N SER A 6 -18.17 0.75 1.97
CA SER A 6 -19.39 1.51 2.26
C SER A 6 -20.52 1.05 1.35
N VAL A 7 -21.76 1.22 1.81
CA VAL A 7 -22.96 0.88 1.01
C VAL A 7 -22.91 1.57 -0.37
N ALA A 8 -22.41 2.81 -0.44
CA ALA A 8 -22.26 3.53 -1.70
C ALA A 8 -21.24 2.87 -2.63
N GLU A 9 -20.10 2.44 -2.11
CA GLU A 9 -19.06 1.74 -2.87
C GLU A 9 -19.54 0.37 -3.38
N GLU A 10 -20.13 -0.43 -2.48
CA GLU A 10 -20.71 -1.73 -2.85
C GLU A 10 -21.82 -1.59 -3.91
N THR A 11 -22.63 -0.52 -3.82
CA THR A 11 -23.67 -0.24 -4.80
C THR A 11 -23.06 0.18 -6.14
N HIS A 12 -22.00 0.98 -6.14
CA HIS A 12 -21.26 1.36 -7.35
C HIS A 12 -20.65 0.13 -8.05
N ASP A 13 -19.98 -0.73 -7.30
CA ASP A 13 -19.39 -1.97 -7.81
C ASP A 13 -20.46 -2.91 -8.37
N LEU A 14 -21.59 -3.05 -7.67
CA LEU A 14 -22.72 -3.84 -8.14
C LEU A 14 -23.29 -3.26 -9.46
N ALA A 15 -23.45 -1.95 -9.55
CA ALA A 15 -23.93 -1.29 -10.76
C ALA A 15 -22.99 -1.54 -11.95
N LYS A 16 -21.68 -1.46 -11.72
CA LYS A 16 -20.67 -1.78 -12.72
C LYS A 16 -20.75 -3.24 -13.17
N MET A 17 -20.88 -4.17 -12.24
CA MET A 17 -21.04 -5.61 -12.54
C MET A 17 -22.34 -5.89 -13.35
N ILE A 18 -23.43 -5.16 -13.09
CA ILE A 18 -24.67 -5.25 -13.86
C ILE A 18 -24.45 -4.74 -15.28
N THR A 19 -23.81 -3.57 -15.43
CA THR A 19 -23.51 -2.97 -16.74
C THR A 19 -22.60 -3.87 -17.59
N GLU A 20 -21.64 -4.53 -16.95
CA GLU A 20 -20.73 -5.50 -17.57
C GLU A 20 -21.39 -6.88 -17.85
N GLY A 21 -22.67 -7.06 -17.49
CA GLY A 21 -23.40 -8.31 -17.70
C GLY A 21 -23.00 -9.47 -16.81
N LYS A 22 -22.21 -9.20 -15.77
CA LYS A 22 -21.73 -10.22 -14.81
C LYS A 22 -22.80 -10.65 -13.80
N VAL A 23 -23.82 -9.81 -13.59
CA VAL A 23 -24.92 -10.05 -12.66
C VAL A 23 -26.23 -10.07 -13.40
N LYS A 24 -27.04 -11.15 -13.23
CA LYS A 24 -28.35 -11.31 -13.84
C LYS A 24 -29.47 -11.11 -12.80
N ARG A 25 -30.64 -10.62 -13.26
CA ARG A 25 -31.88 -10.47 -12.47
C ARG A 25 -31.80 -9.46 -11.31
N GLN A 26 -30.95 -8.47 -11.39
CA GLN A 26 -30.97 -7.33 -10.47
C GLN A 26 -31.87 -6.20 -11.01
N ARG A 27 -32.62 -5.57 -10.09
CA ARG A 27 -33.44 -4.38 -10.39
C ARG A 27 -32.85 -3.19 -9.64
N LEU A 28 -31.63 -2.81 -9.98
CA LEU A 28 -30.97 -1.64 -9.44
C LEU A 28 -31.09 -0.51 -10.47
N LEU A 29 -31.76 0.59 -10.10
CA LEU A 29 -31.61 1.86 -10.79
C LEU A 29 -30.44 2.58 -10.11
N PHE A 30 -29.37 2.80 -10.85
CA PHE A 30 -28.18 3.49 -10.39
C PHE A 30 -27.94 4.71 -11.31
N ASP A 31 -28.23 5.92 -10.80
CA ASP A 31 -27.91 7.20 -11.45
C ASP A 31 -26.76 7.85 -10.68
N HIS A 32 -25.56 7.67 -11.17
CA HIS A 32 -24.34 8.26 -10.65
C HIS A 32 -23.71 9.14 -11.72
N ARG A 33 -23.31 10.33 -11.31
CA ARG A 33 -22.63 11.30 -12.16
C ARG A 33 -21.39 11.76 -11.45
N GLU A 34 -20.28 11.63 -12.10
CA GLU A 34 -18.99 12.14 -11.63
C GLU A 34 -18.28 12.87 -12.75
N ALA A 35 -17.49 13.85 -12.41
CA ALA A 35 -16.66 14.56 -13.38
C ALA A 35 -15.47 13.69 -13.81
N ASP A 36 -14.86 14.03 -14.96
CA ASP A 36 -13.67 13.34 -15.46
C ASP A 36 -12.55 13.36 -14.41
N ALA A 37 -11.86 12.23 -14.26
CA ALA A 37 -10.75 12.09 -13.32
C ALA A 37 -9.54 12.96 -13.69
N ASP A 38 -9.35 13.25 -14.97
CA ASP A 38 -8.18 13.95 -15.51
C ASP A 38 -8.32 15.46 -15.55
N ILE A 39 -9.37 16.04 -14.92
CA ILE A 39 -9.57 17.48 -14.83
C ILE A 39 -8.36 18.15 -14.15
N ASP A 40 -7.77 19.12 -14.85
CA ASP A 40 -6.77 20.02 -14.26
C ASP A 40 -7.44 21.02 -13.31
N LEU A 41 -7.16 20.85 -12.01
CA LEU A 41 -7.73 21.69 -10.95
C LEU A 41 -7.20 23.12 -10.96
N THR A 42 -6.16 23.43 -11.75
CA THR A 42 -5.66 24.81 -11.92
C THR A 42 -6.35 25.54 -13.07
N ASP A 43 -7.10 24.83 -13.91
CA ASP A 43 -7.89 25.39 -15.01
C ASP A 43 -9.34 25.57 -14.59
N GLU A 44 -9.74 26.84 -14.33
CA GLU A 44 -11.08 27.18 -13.89
C GLU A 44 -12.17 26.75 -14.89
N ALA A 45 -11.90 26.77 -16.19
CA ALA A 45 -12.86 26.35 -17.19
C ALA A 45 -13.11 24.84 -17.14
N GLN A 46 -12.08 24.04 -16.94
CA GLN A 46 -12.21 22.60 -16.74
C GLN A 46 -12.91 22.28 -15.42
N VAL A 47 -12.57 22.98 -14.34
CA VAL A 47 -13.24 22.81 -13.03
C VAL A 47 -14.73 23.13 -13.13
N ARG A 48 -15.08 24.24 -13.77
CA ARG A 48 -16.49 24.63 -14.01
C ARG A 48 -17.22 23.55 -14.83
N ALA A 49 -16.62 23.05 -15.91
CA ALA A 49 -17.18 22.01 -16.74
C ALA A 49 -17.41 20.71 -15.95
N GLY A 50 -16.45 20.31 -15.12
CA GLY A 50 -16.56 19.14 -14.26
C GLY A 50 -17.69 19.26 -13.23
N ILE A 51 -17.87 20.44 -12.61
CA ILE A 51 -19.00 20.68 -11.70
C ILE A 51 -20.33 20.53 -12.47
N VAL A 52 -20.44 21.10 -13.67
CA VAL A 52 -21.64 20.96 -14.50
C VAL A 52 -21.92 19.50 -14.86
N GLU A 53 -20.89 18.72 -15.19
CA GLU A 53 -21.00 17.29 -15.47
C GLU A 53 -21.50 16.51 -14.26
N ALA A 54 -20.88 16.70 -13.10
CA ALA A 54 -21.24 16.02 -11.87
C ALA A 54 -22.67 16.33 -11.38
N TYR A 55 -23.14 17.56 -11.56
CA TYR A 55 -24.50 17.97 -11.15
C TYR A 55 -25.53 17.83 -12.29
N GLY A 56 -25.10 17.65 -13.53
CA GLY A 56 -25.97 17.48 -14.69
C GLY A 56 -26.99 18.61 -14.83
N PRO A 57 -28.29 18.30 -15.12
CA PRO A 57 -29.31 19.35 -15.31
C PRO A 57 -29.49 20.31 -14.12
N PHE A 58 -29.14 19.85 -12.91
CA PHE A 58 -29.28 20.66 -11.70
C PHE A 58 -28.27 21.83 -11.65
N ALA A 59 -27.16 21.72 -12.36
CA ALA A 59 -26.16 22.78 -12.46
C ALA A 59 -26.76 24.14 -12.96
N LYS A 60 -27.87 24.09 -13.70
CA LYS A 60 -28.54 25.30 -14.23
C LYS A 60 -29.16 26.20 -13.15
N VAL A 61 -29.42 25.66 -11.96
CA VAL A 61 -30.03 26.40 -10.84
C VAL A 61 -29.04 26.69 -9.72
N MET A 62 -27.77 26.31 -9.91
CA MET A 62 -26.69 26.50 -8.95
C MET A 62 -25.93 27.81 -9.22
N ASP A 63 -25.45 28.45 -8.15
CA ASP A 63 -24.51 29.56 -8.23
C ASP A 63 -23.08 28.98 -8.39
N LEU A 64 -22.68 28.76 -9.66
CA LEU A 64 -21.39 28.16 -9.98
C LEU A 64 -20.20 29.06 -9.59
N ASP A 65 -20.39 30.38 -9.59
CA ASP A 65 -19.30 31.29 -9.23
C ASP A 65 -19.01 31.24 -7.73
N ARG A 66 -20.04 31.07 -6.91
CA ARG A 66 -19.90 30.82 -5.48
C ARG A 66 -19.19 29.47 -5.24
N ILE A 67 -19.59 28.42 -5.94
CA ILE A 67 -18.98 27.10 -5.82
C ILE A 67 -17.48 27.15 -6.22
N LEU A 68 -17.15 27.85 -7.30
CA LEU A 68 -15.76 28.06 -7.71
C LEU A 68 -14.95 28.80 -6.65
N SER A 69 -15.55 29.81 -6.02
CA SER A 69 -14.91 30.55 -4.93
C SER A 69 -14.62 29.64 -3.72
N GLU A 70 -15.53 28.73 -3.39
CA GLU A 70 -15.34 27.74 -2.34
C GLU A 70 -14.31 26.67 -2.77
N PHE A 71 -14.35 26.24 -4.03
CA PHE A 71 -13.41 25.26 -4.60
C PHE A 71 -11.95 25.72 -4.50
N TYR A 72 -11.71 27.00 -4.79
CA TYR A 72 -10.37 27.61 -4.76
C TYR A 72 -10.01 28.24 -3.40
N ASP A 73 -10.81 28.06 -2.36
CA ASP A 73 -10.43 28.52 -1.02
C ASP A 73 -9.17 27.75 -0.57
N PRO A 74 -8.06 28.44 -0.27
CA PRO A 74 -6.80 27.79 0.09
C PRO A 74 -6.87 26.97 1.40
N ARG A 75 -7.95 27.12 2.17
CA ARG A 75 -8.21 26.33 3.37
C ARG A 75 -8.84 24.96 3.05
N ASN A 76 -9.39 24.80 1.84
CA ASN A 76 -10.01 23.56 1.41
C ASN A 76 -8.97 22.57 0.86
N ASP A 77 -9.15 21.31 1.23
CA ASP A 77 -8.36 20.22 0.67
C ASP A 77 -8.83 19.93 -0.77
N PRO A 78 -7.92 19.86 -1.76
CA PRO A 78 -8.28 19.50 -3.13
C PRO A 78 -9.03 18.17 -3.25
N GLN A 79 -8.78 17.20 -2.35
CA GLN A 79 -9.50 15.91 -2.32
C GLN A 79 -10.94 16.09 -1.85
N ASP A 80 -11.20 16.98 -0.88
CA ASP A 80 -12.56 17.32 -0.49
C ASP A 80 -13.31 18.03 -1.64
N SER A 81 -12.63 18.92 -2.35
CA SER A 81 -13.19 19.59 -3.52
C SER A 81 -13.58 18.58 -4.60
N ARG A 82 -12.74 17.60 -4.91
CA ARG A 82 -13.06 16.49 -5.83
C ARG A 82 -14.26 15.68 -5.33
N ARG A 83 -14.31 15.36 -4.05
CA ARG A 83 -15.40 14.58 -3.45
C ARG A 83 -16.74 15.30 -3.47
N TYR A 84 -16.76 16.57 -3.06
CA TYR A 84 -18.01 17.30 -2.87
C TYR A 84 -18.55 17.94 -4.14
N TYR A 85 -17.67 18.36 -5.04
CA TYR A 85 -18.08 19.08 -6.25
C TYR A 85 -18.00 18.23 -7.53
N PHE A 86 -17.16 17.20 -7.56
CA PHE A 86 -17.05 16.31 -8.70
C PHE A 86 -17.70 14.95 -8.48
N ASN A 87 -18.23 14.66 -7.30
CA ASN A 87 -18.76 13.36 -6.89
C ASN A 87 -17.77 12.21 -7.06
N GLN A 88 -16.48 12.53 -7.12
CA GLN A 88 -15.43 11.53 -7.30
C GLN A 88 -15.16 10.77 -6.01
N PRO A 89 -14.93 9.44 -6.08
CA PRO A 89 -14.39 8.69 -4.97
C PRO A 89 -12.99 9.22 -4.65
N THR A 90 -12.80 9.84 -3.51
CA THR A 90 -11.52 10.40 -3.09
C THR A 90 -10.94 9.63 -1.92
N SER A 91 -9.62 9.62 -1.82
CA SER A 91 -8.94 9.09 -0.65
C SER A 91 -9.29 9.89 0.62
N SER A 92 -9.23 9.24 1.78
CA SER A 92 -9.36 9.91 3.07
C SER A 92 -8.27 10.97 3.24
N LYS A 93 -8.56 12.09 3.90
CA LYS A 93 -7.58 13.13 4.25
C LYS A 93 -6.37 12.58 5.00
N ASP A 94 -6.56 11.49 5.70
CA ASP A 94 -5.53 10.79 6.44
C ASP A 94 -4.93 9.59 5.68
N SER A 95 -5.27 9.38 4.41
CA SER A 95 -4.61 8.35 3.58
C SER A 95 -3.11 8.59 3.54
N TRP A 96 -2.35 7.52 3.73
CA TRP A 96 -0.90 7.58 3.64
C TRP A 96 -0.43 7.73 2.19
N VAL A 97 -0.95 6.91 1.29
CA VAL A 97 -0.74 6.97 -0.16
C VAL A 97 -2.11 7.10 -0.80
N SER A 98 -2.25 7.97 -1.78
CA SER A 98 -3.52 8.10 -2.52
C SER A 98 -3.69 6.97 -3.52
N ALA A 99 -4.95 6.60 -3.81
CA ALA A 99 -5.25 5.54 -4.76
C ALA A 99 -4.70 5.82 -6.18
N PRO A 100 -4.79 7.05 -6.72
CA PRO A 100 -4.19 7.36 -8.03
C PRO A 100 -2.66 7.23 -8.04
N GLU A 101 -1.97 7.72 -7.00
CA GLU A 101 -0.50 7.61 -6.89
C GLU A 101 -0.07 6.14 -6.85
N TRP A 102 -0.75 5.31 -6.05
CA TRP A 102 -0.48 3.89 -5.96
C TRP A 102 -0.76 3.16 -7.26
N ALA A 103 -1.91 3.42 -7.90
CA ALA A 103 -2.27 2.84 -9.18
C ALA A 103 -1.27 3.19 -10.29
N ALA A 104 -0.71 4.39 -10.27
CA ALA A 104 0.30 4.84 -11.25
C ALA A 104 1.62 4.05 -11.17
N THR A 105 1.88 3.33 -10.07
CA THR A 105 3.06 2.47 -9.89
C THR A 105 2.77 0.98 -10.14
N TYR A 106 1.54 0.63 -10.52
CA TYR A 106 1.18 -0.75 -10.83
C TYR A 106 1.88 -1.23 -12.10
N ALA A 107 2.54 -2.39 -12.04
CA ALA A 107 3.18 -3.01 -13.18
C ALA A 107 3.29 -4.53 -12.98
N ILE A 108 2.76 -5.30 -13.92
CA ILE A 108 2.92 -6.76 -13.90
C ILE A 108 4.36 -7.07 -14.32
N LYS A 109 5.18 -7.50 -13.36
CA LYS A 109 6.56 -7.92 -13.59
C LYS A 109 6.80 -9.24 -12.90
N GLU A 110 7.40 -10.16 -13.61
CA GLU A 110 7.89 -11.41 -13.03
C GLU A 110 9.27 -11.21 -12.40
N VAL A 111 9.49 -11.79 -11.23
CA VAL A 111 10.78 -11.84 -10.56
C VAL A 111 11.29 -13.27 -10.66
N ALA A 112 12.35 -13.48 -11.44
CA ALA A 112 12.88 -14.79 -11.69
C ALA A 112 13.67 -15.36 -10.49
N LYS A 113 13.70 -16.68 -10.37
CA LYS A 113 14.56 -17.33 -9.37
C LYS A 113 16.02 -16.93 -9.56
N GLY A 114 16.72 -16.68 -8.44
CA GLY A 114 18.10 -16.22 -8.43
C GLY A 114 18.30 -14.72 -8.56
N GLU A 115 17.26 -13.93 -8.80
CA GLU A 115 17.39 -12.47 -8.79
C GLU A 115 17.74 -11.94 -7.39
N GLU A 116 18.50 -10.83 -7.35
CA GLU A 116 18.80 -10.14 -6.09
C GLU A 116 17.55 -9.41 -5.59
N ILE A 117 17.12 -9.80 -4.40
CA ILE A 117 15.98 -9.21 -3.71
C ILE A 117 16.31 -8.83 -2.28
N THR A 118 15.48 -7.98 -1.70
CA THR A 118 15.36 -7.78 -0.27
C THR A 118 13.99 -8.25 0.20
N LEU A 119 13.90 -8.65 1.46
CA LEU A 119 12.68 -9.12 2.10
C LEU A 119 12.23 -8.18 3.21
N GLY A 120 10.93 -8.04 3.36
CA GLY A 120 10.30 -7.43 4.50
C GLY A 120 9.26 -8.35 5.11
N PHE A 121 9.23 -8.41 6.43
CA PHE A 121 8.29 -9.24 7.17
C PHE A 121 7.62 -8.44 8.27
N ASP A 122 6.29 -8.55 8.33
CA ASP A 122 5.49 -8.08 9.44
C ASP A 122 4.52 -9.19 9.84
N GLY A 123 4.58 -9.62 11.11
CA GLY A 123 3.89 -10.79 11.60
C GLY A 123 2.93 -10.49 12.74
N SER A 124 1.76 -11.09 12.67
CA SER A 124 0.78 -11.05 13.74
C SER A 124 0.64 -12.41 14.43
N ARG A 125 0.05 -12.39 15.62
CA ARG A 125 -0.45 -13.58 16.31
C ARG A 125 -1.86 -13.33 16.82
N LYS A 126 -2.61 -14.38 17.09
CA LYS A 126 -3.98 -14.32 17.59
C LYS A 126 -4.11 -13.29 18.73
N ARG A 127 -5.09 -12.42 18.62
CA ARG A 127 -5.57 -11.62 19.76
C ARG A 127 -6.59 -12.44 20.54
N ASN A 128 -6.62 -12.29 21.87
CA ASN A 128 -7.54 -13.03 22.75
C ASN A 128 -9.02 -12.79 22.46
N ARG A 129 -9.37 -11.79 21.67
CA ARG A 129 -10.74 -11.48 21.21
C ARG A 129 -10.67 -10.75 19.88
N GLY A 130 -11.46 -11.21 18.89
CA GLY A 130 -11.74 -10.48 17.65
C GLY A 130 -10.88 -10.86 16.45
N LEU A 131 -10.74 -9.91 15.53
CA LEU A 131 -10.02 -10.07 14.27
C LEU A 131 -8.52 -10.19 14.49
N THR A 132 -7.91 -11.20 13.87
CA THR A 132 -6.44 -11.36 13.83
C THR A 132 -5.87 -10.46 12.74
N ASP A 133 -4.76 -9.78 13.05
CA ASP A 133 -4.01 -9.01 12.05
C ASP A 133 -3.38 -9.97 11.02
N ALA A 134 -3.04 -9.47 9.85
CA ALA A 134 -2.40 -10.29 8.83
C ALA A 134 -0.91 -10.54 9.16
N THR A 135 -0.33 -11.50 8.50
CA THR A 135 1.12 -11.71 8.43
C THR A 135 1.53 -11.59 6.98
N ALA A 136 2.60 -10.88 6.70
CA ALA A 136 3.02 -10.62 5.34
C ALA A 136 4.53 -10.80 5.15
N LEU A 137 4.89 -11.46 4.05
CA LEU A 137 6.25 -11.57 3.53
C LEU A 137 6.28 -10.97 2.13
N ILE A 138 6.96 -9.84 2.00
CA ILE A 138 7.04 -9.06 0.77
C ILE A 138 8.48 -9.05 0.26
N GLY A 139 8.65 -9.29 -1.03
CA GLY A 139 9.91 -9.14 -1.74
C GLY A 139 10.03 -7.78 -2.42
N CYS A 140 11.25 -7.25 -2.49
CA CYS A 140 11.58 -6.09 -3.29
C CYS A 140 12.78 -6.39 -4.18
N ARG A 141 12.61 -6.35 -5.50
CA ARG A 141 13.70 -6.55 -6.43
C ARG A 141 14.70 -5.39 -6.34
N VAL A 142 15.97 -5.71 -6.19
CA VAL A 142 16.99 -4.71 -5.92
C VAL A 142 17.21 -3.79 -7.12
N SER A 143 17.17 -4.32 -8.33
CA SER A 143 17.52 -3.59 -9.56
C SER A 143 16.60 -2.42 -9.87
N ASP A 144 15.28 -2.56 -9.63
CA ASP A 144 14.29 -1.56 -10.03
C ASP A 144 13.23 -1.20 -8.97
N GLY A 145 13.32 -1.80 -7.77
CA GLY A 145 12.39 -1.52 -6.68
C GLY A 145 11.00 -2.13 -6.88
N HIS A 146 10.87 -3.18 -7.73
CA HIS A 146 9.60 -3.86 -7.89
C HIS A 146 9.23 -4.65 -6.64
N LEU A 147 8.09 -4.29 -6.03
CA LEU A 147 7.51 -4.95 -4.87
C LEU A 147 6.56 -6.06 -5.31
N PHE A 148 6.70 -7.23 -4.71
CA PHE A 148 5.85 -8.38 -5.01
C PHE A 148 5.53 -9.18 -3.75
N GLU A 149 4.35 -9.78 -3.74
CA GLU A 149 3.93 -10.65 -2.66
C GLU A 149 4.63 -12.01 -2.78
N ILE A 150 5.42 -12.38 -1.77
CA ILE A 150 5.80 -13.78 -1.61
C ILE A 150 4.61 -14.52 -1.02
N LYS A 151 4.10 -14.05 0.13
CA LYS A 151 2.83 -14.53 0.67
C LYS A 151 2.25 -13.55 1.69
N VAL A 152 0.94 -13.46 1.71
CA VAL A 152 0.16 -12.75 2.74
C VAL A 152 -0.82 -13.74 3.35
N TRP A 153 -0.83 -13.84 4.68
CA TRP A 153 -1.73 -14.70 5.45
C TRP A 153 -2.75 -13.82 6.15
N GLU A 154 -3.99 -13.93 5.73
CA GLU A 154 -5.12 -13.19 6.28
C GLU A 154 -6.17 -14.15 6.84
N GLN A 155 -6.84 -13.74 7.90
CA GLN A 155 -7.96 -14.48 8.44
C GLN A 155 -9.09 -14.53 7.39
N PRO A 156 -9.56 -15.73 7.01
CA PRO A 156 -10.67 -15.86 6.07
C PRO A 156 -11.96 -15.22 6.61
N GLU A 157 -12.79 -14.74 5.71
CA GLU A 157 -14.12 -14.25 6.08
C GLU A 157 -15.07 -15.40 6.44
N GLY A 158 -16.07 -15.10 7.29
CA GLY A 158 -17.12 -16.05 7.68
C GLY A 158 -16.67 -17.16 8.65
N PRO A 159 -17.36 -18.33 8.63
CA PRO A 159 -17.12 -19.42 9.60
C PRO A 159 -15.70 -19.98 9.59
N ALA A 160 -15.03 -19.98 8.43
CA ALA A 160 -13.64 -20.45 8.31
C ALA A 160 -12.63 -19.60 9.08
N GLY A 161 -13.00 -18.37 9.44
CA GLY A 161 -12.14 -17.47 10.21
C GLY A 161 -12.29 -17.54 11.72
N GLN A 162 -13.30 -18.23 12.25
CA GLN A 162 -13.66 -18.17 13.67
C GLN A 162 -12.51 -18.56 14.62
N ASP A 163 -11.76 -19.61 14.27
CA ASP A 163 -10.63 -20.11 15.07
C ASP A 163 -9.32 -20.04 14.30
N TRP A 164 -9.27 -19.17 13.29
CA TRP A 164 -8.11 -19.06 12.44
C TRP A 164 -6.92 -18.48 13.21
N GLU A 165 -5.80 -19.12 13.05
CA GLU A 165 -4.48 -18.66 13.51
C GLU A 165 -3.51 -18.67 12.34
N VAL A 166 -2.56 -17.73 12.37
CA VAL A 166 -1.48 -17.71 11.37
C VAL A 166 -0.76 -19.06 11.38
N PRO A 167 -0.66 -19.75 10.23
CA PRO A 167 0.01 -21.06 10.15
C PRO A 167 1.54 -20.88 10.23
N ILE A 168 2.07 -20.80 11.43
CA ILE A 168 3.46 -20.42 11.74
C ILE A 168 4.47 -21.27 10.97
N THR A 169 4.22 -22.58 10.86
CA THR A 169 5.10 -23.49 10.11
C THR A 169 5.13 -23.15 8.61
N ASP A 170 3.99 -22.74 8.05
CA ASP A 170 3.94 -22.30 6.65
C ASP A 170 4.67 -20.96 6.45
N VAL A 171 4.57 -20.06 7.41
CA VAL A 171 5.34 -18.80 7.40
C VAL A 171 6.84 -19.08 7.40
N ASP A 172 7.33 -19.92 8.32
CA ASP A 172 8.75 -20.29 8.38
C ASP A 172 9.22 -20.95 7.08
N ASN A 173 8.43 -21.88 6.54
CA ASN A 173 8.73 -22.55 5.27
C ASN A 173 8.80 -21.55 4.10
N GLN A 174 7.90 -20.57 4.05
CA GLN A 174 7.92 -19.55 2.98
C GLN A 174 9.13 -18.61 3.08
N VAL A 175 9.53 -18.25 4.29
CA VAL A 175 10.78 -17.49 4.49
C VAL A 175 11.98 -18.30 3.98
N ARG A 176 12.11 -19.56 4.38
CA ARG A 176 13.20 -20.45 3.94
C ARG A 176 13.19 -20.64 2.43
N GLN A 177 12.01 -20.88 1.85
CA GLN A 177 11.84 -21.02 0.39
C GLN A 177 12.27 -19.77 -0.35
N ALA A 178 11.98 -18.56 0.18
CA ALA A 178 12.44 -17.33 -0.43
C ALA A 178 13.98 -17.21 -0.47
N PHE A 179 14.69 -17.70 0.56
CA PHE A 179 16.16 -17.78 0.55
C PHE A 179 16.73 -18.83 -0.39
N GLU A 180 15.93 -19.85 -0.76
CA GLU A 180 16.31 -20.86 -1.77
C GLU A 180 16.04 -20.35 -3.18
N ASP A 181 14.90 -19.70 -3.39
CA ASP A 181 14.46 -19.27 -4.71
C ASP A 181 15.17 -18.00 -5.19
N TYR A 182 15.57 -17.11 -4.27
CA TYR A 182 16.14 -15.82 -4.61
C TYR A 182 17.49 -15.57 -3.93
N LYS A 183 18.25 -14.67 -4.50
CA LYS A 183 19.45 -14.14 -3.85
C LYS A 183 19.06 -13.02 -2.88
N VAL A 184 18.65 -13.41 -1.67
CA VAL A 184 18.27 -12.46 -0.63
C VAL A 184 19.52 -11.77 -0.08
N ILE A 185 19.66 -10.46 -0.33
CA ILE A 185 20.82 -9.67 0.13
C ILE A 185 20.54 -8.87 1.39
N GLY A 186 19.27 -8.74 1.79
CA GLY A 186 18.82 -8.06 3.00
C GLY A 186 17.42 -8.52 3.39
N MET A 187 17.15 -8.62 4.67
CA MET A 187 15.83 -8.90 5.21
C MET A 187 15.62 -8.04 6.44
N PHE A 188 14.51 -7.32 6.51
CA PHE A 188 14.09 -6.58 7.69
C PHE A 188 12.73 -7.07 8.17
N ALA A 189 12.60 -7.30 9.46
CA ALA A 189 11.41 -7.87 10.07
C ALA A 189 11.07 -7.18 11.38
N ASP A 190 9.79 -6.82 11.58
CA ASP A 190 9.33 -6.38 12.89
C ASP A 190 9.26 -7.58 13.84
N PRO A 191 10.03 -7.57 14.95
CA PRO A 191 10.12 -8.73 15.83
C PRO A 191 8.91 -8.90 16.74
N ALA A 192 7.99 -7.94 16.81
CA ALA A 192 6.84 -8.00 17.71
C ALA A 192 6.08 -9.34 17.58
N LYS A 193 6.12 -10.16 18.65
CA LYS A 193 5.51 -11.50 18.73
C LYS A 193 6.15 -12.60 17.87
N TRP A 194 7.25 -12.28 17.15
CA TRP A 194 7.99 -13.21 16.30
C TRP A 194 9.46 -13.34 16.69
N GLU A 195 9.84 -12.84 17.86
CA GLU A 195 11.22 -12.72 18.32
C GLU A 195 12.00 -14.04 18.19
N SER A 196 11.38 -15.18 18.57
CA SER A 196 12.04 -16.48 18.51
C SER A 196 12.32 -16.96 17.08
N TYR A 197 11.40 -16.71 16.15
CA TYR A 197 11.58 -17.07 14.73
C TYR A 197 12.58 -16.15 14.05
N ILE A 198 12.53 -14.87 14.34
CA ILE A 198 13.49 -13.90 13.80
C ILE A 198 14.90 -14.23 14.28
N ALA A 199 15.09 -14.57 15.57
CA ALA A 199 16.37 -15.02 16.09
C ALA A 199 16.89 -16.29 15.38
N GLN A 200 16.00 -17.23 15.05
CA GLN A 200 16.35 -18.41 14.28
C GLN A 200 16.74 -18.06 12.83
N TRP A 201 15.98 -17.18 12.15
CA TRP A 201 16.33 -16.71 10.81
C TRP A 201 17.64 -15.92 10.79
N GLU A 202 17.94 -15.17 11.85
CA GLU A 202 19.23 -14.49 12.01
C GLU A 202 20.39 -15.48 12.13
N ALA A 203 20.20 -16.57 12.91
CA ALA A 203 21.20 -17.62 13.04
C ALA A 203 21.45 -18.35 11.70
N ASP A 204 20.37 -18.65 10.97
CA ASP A 204 20.43 -19.44 9.74
C ASP A 204 20.91 -18.61 8.53
N PHE A 205 20.48 -17.37 8.43
CA PHE A 205 20.65 -16.54 7.23
C PHE A 205 21.48 -15.28 7.43
N GLY A 206 21.65 -14.80 8.66
CA GLY A 206 22.28 -13.51 8.95
C GLY A 206 23.69 -13.34 8.36
N LYS A 207 24.45 -14.45 8.23
CA LYS A 207 25.78 -14.42 7.61
C LYS A 207 25.74 -14.23 6.08
N LYS A 208 24.64 -14.62 5.44
CA LYS A 208 24.43 -14.48 3.98
C LYS A 208 24.01 -13.08 3.57
N LEU A 209 23.47 -12.30 4.53
CA LEU A 209 22.96 -10.96 4.26
C LEU A 209 24.11 -9.96 4.10
N LYS A 210 24.10 -9.24 2.97
CA LYS A 210 25.01 -8.11 2.70
C LYS A 210 24.54 -6.85 3.45
N VAL A 211 23.22 -6.68 3.58
CA VAL A 211 22.60 -5.58 4.30
C VAL A 211 21.98 -6.07 5.58
N LYS A 212 22.33 -5.43 6.67
CA LYS A 212 21.92 -5.81 8.03
C LYS A 212 21.27 -4.62 8.71
N SER A 213 20.21 -4.87 9.48
CA SER A 213 19.53 -3.88 10.30
C SER A 213 20.49 -3.29 11.34
N SER A 214 21.22 -4.15 12.03
CA SER A 214 22.30 -3.77 12.95
C SER A 214 23.42 -4.81 12.95
N VAL A 215 24.48 -4.56 13.68
CA VAL A 215 25.63 -5.47 13.80
C VAL A 215 25.22 -6.77 14.49
N ASN A 216 24.45 -6.67 15.57
CA ASN A 216 24.06 -7.80 16.41
C ASN A 216 22.77 -8.46 15.95
N HIS A 217 21.89 -7.72 15.34
CA HIS A 217 20.58 -8.17 14.85
C HIS A 217 20.46 -7.85 13.36
N PRO A 218 20.87 -8.74 12.47
CA PRO A 218 20.90 -8.48 11.04
C PRO A 218 19.52 -8.37 10.39
N ILE A 219 18.47 -8.96 10.99
CA ILE A 219 17.11 -8.99 10.46
C ILE A 219 16.16 -8.10 11.27
N GLU A 220 16.29 -8.10 12.59
CA GLU A 220 15.38 -7.43 13.51
C GLU A 220 15.31 -5.91 13.25
N TRP A 221 14.12 -5.42 12.90
CA TRP A 221 13.82 -4.00 12.70
C TRP A 221 12.52 -3.61 13.40
N TRP A 222 12.63 -2.93 14.53
CA TRP A 222 11.48 -2.49 15.31
C TRP A 222 10.74 -1.34 14.63
N MET A 223 9.43 -1.56 14.34
CA MET A 223 8.53 -0.54 13.83
C MET A 223 7.97 0.37 14.94
N SER A 224 8.38 0.16 16.19
CA SER A 224 7.97 0.95 17.36
C SER A 224 9.14 1.23 18.31
N GLY A 225 8.91 2.07 19.33
CA GLY A 225 9.87 2.31 20.38
C GLY A 225 10.87 3.43 20.11
N THR A 226 12.10 3.30 20.61
CA THR A 226 13.12 4.36 20.63
C THR A 226 13.65 4.77 19.26
N ARG A 227 13.44 3.94 18.23
CA ARG A 227 13.88 4.19 16.85
C ARG A 227 12.79 4.79 15.97
N SER A 228 11.78 5.42 16.55
CA SER A 228 10.64 5.99 15.82
C SER A 228 11.04 6.93 14.67
N TYR A 229 12.16 7.64 14.77
CA TYR A 229 12.68 8.51 13.72
C TYR A 229 13.11 7.72 12.45
N LEU A 230 13.63 6.49 12.63
CA LEU A 230 13.98 5.61 11.48
C LEU A 230 12.73 5.10 10.78
N VAL A 231 11.69 4.80 11.56
CA VAL A 231 10.39 4.38 11.03
C VAL A 231 9.77 5.50 10.20
N VAL A 232 9.71 6.71 10.76
CA VAL A 232 9.21 7.90 10.06
C VAL A 232 9.96 8.09 8.74
N ARG A 233 11.29 8.07 8.79
CA ARG A 233 12.12 8.22 7.60
C ARG A 233 11.87 7.13 6.55
N ALA A 234 11.72 5.87 6.96
CA ALA A 234 11.43 4.77 6.05
C ALA A 234 10.06 4.94 5.36
N LEU A 235 9.05 5.37 6.13
CA LEU A 235 7.71 5.66 5.61
C LEU A 235 7.70 6.84 4.63
N GLU A 236 8.42 7.92 4.95
CA GLU A 236 8.56 9.08 4.07
C GLU A 236 9.30 8.73 2.78
N GLN A 237 10.39 7.97 2.87
CA GLN A 237 11.15 7.53 1.70
C GLN A 237 10.30 6.63 0.79
N PHE A 238 9.52 5.72 1.38
CA PHE A 238 8.60 4.87 0.62
C PHE A 238 7.53 5.72 -0.09
N GLN A 239 6.86 6.62 0.63
CA GLN A 239 5.83 7.50 0.07
C GLN A 239 6.40 8.37 -1.07
N ASN A 240 7.55 8.99 -0.88
CA ASN A 240 8.20 9.78 -1.93
C ASN A 240 8.52 8.94 -3.16
N SER A 241 9.02 7.70 -2.98
CA SER A 241 9.31 6.80 -4.10
C SER A 241 8.05 6.33 -4.84
N VAL A 242 6.87 6.31 -4.20
CA VAL A 242 5.58 6.11 -4.88
C VAL A 242 5.25 7.35 -5.73
N ILE A 243 5.32 8.54 -5.16
CA ILE A 243 5.03 9.81 -5.83
C ILE A 243 5.96 9.99 -7.04
N ASP A 244 7.25 9.74 -6.86
CA ASP A 244 8.28 9.89 -7.90
C ASP A 244 8.32 8.71 -8.89
N LYS A 245 7.46 7.68 -8.69
CA LYS A 245 7.39 6.45 -9.50
C LYS A 245 8.71 5.68 -9.59
N GLU A 246 9.49 5.72 -8.51
CA GLU A 246 10.78 5.02 -8.39
C GLU A 246 10.63 3.55 -7.97
N LEU A 247 9.43 3.13 -7.62
CA LEU A 247 9.06 1.74 -7.36
C LEU A 247 7.88 1.31 -8.21
N THR A 248 7.69 -0.01 -8.33
CA THR A 248 6.50 -0.60 -8.94
C THR A 248 5.99 -1.75 -8.08
N HIS A 249 4.74 -2.19 -8.30
CA HIS A 249 4.16 -3.30 -7.56
C HIS A 249 3.14 -4.09 -8.39
N ASN A 250 2.81 -5.32 -7.96
CA ASN A 250 1.76 -6.15 -8.59
C ASN A 250 0.90 -6.96 -7.61
N GLY A 251 1.01 -6.72 -6.31
CA GLY A 251 0.28 -7.49 -5.30
C GLY A 251 -1.13 -6.95 -5.02
N ALA A 252 -2.14 -7.82 -4.96
CA ALA A 252 -3.52 -7.44 -4.63
C ALA A 252 -3.72 -7.17 -3.14
N ALA A 253 -3.20 -8.04 -2.25
CA ALA A 253 -3.26 -7.84 -0.82
C ALA A 253 -2.37 -6.66 -0.40
N LEU A 254 -1.18 -6.54 -1.00
CA LEU A 254 -0.31 -5.38 -0.80
C LEU A 254 -1.03 -4.08 -1.13
N SER A 255 -1.72 -4.02 -2.26
CA SER A 255 -2.46 -2.81 -2.68
C SER A 255 -3.57 -2.47 -1.68
N ARG A 256 -4.36 -3.44 -1.24
CA ARG A 256 -5.37 -3.20 -0.20
C ARG A 256 -4.75 -2.65 1.07
N HIS A 257 -3.66 -3.25 1.55
CA HIS A 257 -3.01 -2.85 2.79
C HIS A 257 -2.38 -1.45 2.73
N VAL A 258 -1.79 -1.08 1.59
CA VAL A 258 -1.27 0.27 1.37
C VAL A 258 -2.41 1.29 1.40
N LEU A 259 -3.50 1.03 0.69
CA LEU A 259 -4.66 1.93 0.63
C LEU A 259 -5.45 2.00 1.95
N ASN A 260 -5.36 0.96 2.78
CA ASN A 260 -5.93 0.96 4.14
C ASN A 260 -5.12 1.78 5.14
N SER A 261 -3.86 2.08 4.82
CA SER A 261 -2.96 2.77 5.73
C SER A 261 -3.34 4.24 5.90
N ARG A 262 -3.45 4.68 7.16
CA ARG A 262 -3.81 6.05 7.54
C ARG A 262 -2.63 6.76 8.19
N ARG A 263 -2.41 8.00 7.81
CA ARG A 263 -1.38 8.85 8.44
C ARG A 263 -1.74 9.16 9.89
N ARG A 264 -0.75 9.11 10.74
CA ARG A 264 -0.86 9.58 12.13
C ARG A 264 0.31 10.51 12.41
N ILE A 265 -0.01 11.73 12.81
CA ILE A 265 1.00 12.71 13.16
C ILE A 265 1.43 12.46 14.60
N GLY A 266 2.68 12.10 14.79
CA GLY A 266 3.31 11.89 16.09
C GLY A 266 4.42 12.92 16.36
N ARG A 267 5.06 12.82 17.52
CA ARG A 267 6.17 13.73 17.90
C ARG A 267 7.38 13.62 16.97
N SER A 268 7.64 12.45 16.42
CA SER A 268 8.79 12.17 15.55
C SER A 268 8.51 12.38 14.07
N GLY A 269 7.27 12.71 13.68
CA GLY A 269 6.82 12.85 12.30
C GLY A 269 5.60 12.00 11.98
N ILE A 270 5.40 11.69 10.70
CA ILE A 270 4.25 10.94 10.22
C ILE A 270 4.53 9.44 10.33
N THR A 271 3.63 8.72 11.01
CA THR A 271 3.57 7.27 11.04
C THR A 271 2.29 6.78 10.35
N ILE A 272 2.14 5.46 10.22
CA ILE A 272 0.92 4.86 9.69
C ILE A 272 0.25 3.96 10.71
N SER A 273 -1.06 3.88 10.63
CA SER A 273 -1.87 2.95 11.42
C SER A 273 -3.09 2.53 10.64
N LYS A 274 -3.83 1.58 11.15
CA LYS A 274 -5.21 1.34 10.72
C LYS A 274 -6.08 2.57 11.01
N GLU A 275 -7.23 2.64 10.38
CA GLU A 275 -8.26 3.65 10.64
C GLU A 275 -8.61 3.73 12.13
N HIS A 276 -8.84 2.58 12.76
CA HIS A 276 -8.95 2.40 14.21
C HIS A 276 -8.37 1.03 14.63
N PRO A 277 -8.01 0.82 15.90
CA PRO A 277 -7.30 -0.39 16.34
C PRO A 277 -8.03 -1.71 16.04
N GLU A 278 -9.36 -1.68 16.01
CA GLU A 278 -10.22 -2.86 15.76
C GLU A 278 -10.67 -2.95 14.28
N SER A 279 -10.17 -2.08 13.41
CA SER A 279 -10.52 -2.10 11.99
C SER A 279 -10.19 -3.45 11.35
N PRO A 280 -11.10 -4.03 10.55
CA PRO A 280 -10.82 -5.22 9.76
C PRO A 280 -9.81 -4.93 8.65
N ASN A 281 -9.64 -3.65 8.29
CA ASN A 281 -8.74 -3.20 7.24
C ASN A 281 -7.29 -3.37 7.67
N LYS A 282 -6.61 -4.34 7.09
CA LYS A 282 -5.22 -4.72 7.41
C LYS A 282 -4.23 -3.77 6.75
N ILE A 283 -3.05 -3.59 7.38
CA ILE A 283 -1.94 -2.78 6.86
C ILE A 283 -0.59 -3.52 6.87
N ASP A 284 -0.56 -4.75 7.33
CA ASP A 284 0.66 -5.51 7.64
C ASP A 284 1.53 -5.72 6.37
N ALA A 285 0.90 -5.96 5.20
CA ALA A 285 1.66 -6.04 3.95
C ALA A 285 2.28 -4.70 3.54
N ALA A 286 1.68 -3.56 3.91
CA ALA A 286 2.28 -2.25 3.70
C ALA A 286 3.51 -2.06 4.58
N ILE A 287 3.45 -2.46 5.84
CA ILE A 287 4.61 -2.45 6.76
C ILE A 287 5.73 -3.33 6.21
N ALA A 288 5.41 -4.58 5.83
CA ALA A 288 6.38 -5.49 5.23
C ALA A 288 7.01 -4.91 3.94
N ALA A 289 6.23 -4.24 3.09
CA ALA A 289 6.73 -3.59 1.88
C ALA A 289 7.70 -2.43 2.21
N VAL A 290 7.38 -1.61 3.22
CA VAL A 290 8.30 -0.55 3.70
C VAL A 290 9.61 -1.16 4.18
N LEU A 291 9.56 -2.27 4.93
CA LEU A 291 10.76 -2.94 5.43
C LEU A 291 11.60 -3.53 4.29
N ALA A 292 10.98 -4.19 3.30
CA ALA A 292 11.67 -4.69 2.11
C ALA A 292 12.33 -3.56 1.33
N PHE A 293 11.61 -2.48 1.10
CA PHE A 293 12.11 -1.33 0.35
C PHE A 293 13.23 -0.60 1.11
N GLN A 294 13.11 -0.47 2.43
CA GLN A 294 14.16 0.11 3.28
C GLN A 294 15.46 -0.70 3.23
N ALA A 295 15.37 -2.04 3.25
CA ALA A 295 16.53 -2.90 3.08
C ALA A 295 17.18 -2.69 1.70
N ARG A 296 16.39 -2.52 0.63
CA ARG A 296 16.88 -2.16 -0.70
C ARG A 296 17.59 -0.80 -0.72
N LEU A 297 17.00 0.23 -0.16
CA LEU A 297 17.64 1.55 -0.11
C LEU A 297 18.98 1.51 0.62
N GLN A 298 19.10 0.72 1.68
CA GLN A 298 20.37 0.51 2.37
C GLN A 298 21.37 -0.26 1.49
N ALA A 299 20.92 -1.25 0.70
CA ALA A 299 21.78 -1.98 -0.23
C ALA A 299 22.38 -1.03 -1.29
N LEU A 300 21.53 -0.18 -1.86
CA LEU A 300 21.97 0.82 -2.85
C LEU A 300 22.95 1.83 -2.25
N SER A 301 22.65 2.34 -1.06
CA SER A 301 23.49 3.35 -0.41
C SER A 301 24.88 2.82 0.00
N LYS A 302 24.98 1.52 0.31
CA LYS A 302 26.25 0.86 0.66
C LYS A 302 27.01 0.32 -0.57
N GLY A 303 26.44 0.42 -1.77
CA GLY A 303 27.02 -0.14 -2.99
C GLY A 303 27.03 -1.66 -3.02
N GLU A 304 26.18 -2.32 -2.21
CA GLU A 304 26.09 -3.77 -2.10
C GLU A 304 25.18 -4.40 -3.17
N ALA A 305 24.40 -3.56 -3.88
CA ALA A 305 23.61 -3.99 -5.02
C ALA A 305 24.51 -4.25 -6.24
N THR A 306 24.22 -5.32 -6.97
CA THR A 306 24.90 -5.55 -8.26
C THR A 306 24.53 -4.39 -9.19
N LYS A 307 25.52 -3.62 -9.64
CA LYS A 307 25.30 -2.53 -10.60
C LYS A 307 24.77 -3.13 -11.89
N THR A 308 23.51 -2.87 -12.21
CA THR A 308 22.98 -3.17 -13.54
C THR A 308 23.69 -2.22 -14.52
N THR A 309 24.55 -2.76 -15.37
CA THR A 309 25.15 -2.00 -16.47
C THR A 309 24.02 -1.63 -17.42
N PHE A 310 23.61 -0.37 -17.39
CA PHE A 310 22.69 0.18 -18.39
C PHE A 310 23.41 0.14 -19.73
N VAL A 311 23.06 -0.80 -20.60
CA VAL A 311 23.49 -0.81 -21.98
C VAL A 311 22.54 0.10 -22.75
N PRO A 312 22.94 1.30 -23.14
CA PRO A 312 22.06 2.16 -23.93
C PRO A 312 21.76 1.46 -25.26
N ARG A 313 20.49 1.12 -25.49
CA ARG A 313 20.02 0.67 -26.80
C ARG A 313 20.26 1.83 -27.78
N ARG A 314 21.22 1.67 -28.67
CA ARG A 314 21.34 2.54 -29.85
C ARG A 314 20.05 2.41 -30.65
N LEU A 315 19.28 3.48 -30.71
CA LEU A 315 18.19 3.63 -31.67
C LEU A 315 18.82 3.54 -33.06
N ARG A 316 18.42 2.58 -33.86
CA ARG A 316 18.66 2.52 -35.30
C ARG A 316 17.52 3.20 -36.03
#